data_42aaa071afe0350a18b337904a92e1e8
#
_entry.id   42aaa071afe0350a18b337904a92e1e8
#
_cell.length_a   1.000
_cell.length_b   1.000
_cell.length_c   1.000
_cell.angle_alpha   90.00
_cell.angle_beta   90.00
_cell.angle_gamma   90.00
#
_symmetry.space_group_name_H-M   'P 1'
#
loop_
_entity.id
_entity.type
_entity.pdbx_description
1 polymer ?
#
loop_
_entity_poly.entity_id
_entity_poly.type
_entity_poly.pdbx_seq_one_letter_code
_entity_poly.pdbx_strand_id
1 'polypeptide(L)'
;AATSADGTWHGALLEDEAFHPTPAAHGAGLRQLLGDCWQWTASAYLPYPGYRVPAGTVGEYNGKFMSGQMVLKGASCATPRSHARPSYRNFFPPGARWQFSGIRLARDGVARSALAEQEVLGPASAL
;
A
#
# COMPACT_ATOMS: atom_id res chain seq x y z
N ALA A 1 -7.41 -11.62 4.31
CA ALA A 1 -7.08 -10.23 4.64
C ALA A 1 -7.62 -9.97 6.04
N ALA A 2 -6.73 -9.68 7.00
CA ALA A 2 -7.13 -9.33 8.35
C ALA A 2 -7.78 -7.94 8.30
N THR A 3 -9.06 -7.87 8.60
CA THR A 3 -9.75 -6.63 8.89
C THR A 3 -9.44 -6.25 10.34
N SER A 4 -8.82 -5.10 10.55
CA SER A 4 -8.69 -4.54 11.88
C SER A 4 -10.09 -4.16 12.38
N ALA A 5 -10.50 -4.72 13.51
CA ALA A 5 -11.80 -4.47 14.10
C ALA A 5 -11.94 -3.05 14.72
N ASP A 6 -10.84 -2.31 14.82
CA ASP A 6 -10.77 -1.01 15.50
C ASP A 6 -10.75 0.21 14.55
N GLY A 7 -10.93 0.00 13.25
CA GLY A 7 -10.98 1.09 12.26
C GLY A 7 -9.67 1.85 12.04
N THR A 8 -8.56 1.44 12.65
CA THR A 8 -7.27 2.15 12.56
C THR A 8 -6.64 2.16 11.16
N TRP A 9 -7.17 1.34 10.25
CA TRP A 9 -6.66 1.24 8.89
C TRP A 9 -7.15 2.34 7.96
N HIS A 10 -8.17 3.09 8.36
CA HIS A 10 -8.76 4.14 7.55
C HIS A 10 -8.21 5.51 7.94
N GLY A 11 -7.70 6.23 6.96
CA GLY A 11 -7.49 7.66 7.00
C GLY A 11 -8.66 8.40 6.36
N ALA A 12 -8.50 9.70 6.12
CA ALA A 12 -9.52 10.52 5.48
C ALA A 12 -9.81 10.05 4.05
N LEU A 13 -11.09 9.99 3.71
CA LEU A 13 -11.65 9.75 2.38
C LEU A 13 -12.48 10.95 1.95
N LEU A 14 -13.02 10.94 0.74
CA LEU A 14 -13.75 12.09 0.18
C LEU A 14 -14.94 12.51 1.05
N GLU A 15 -15.68 11.56 1.58
CA GLU A 15 -16.88 11.82 2.40
C GLU A 15 -16.55 12.36 3.80
N ASP A 16 -15.29 12.31 4.22
CA ASP A 16 -14.85 12.91 5.49
C ASP A 16 -14.60 14.42 5.35
N GLU A 17 -14.73 14.97 4.13
CA GLU A 17 -14.66 16.39 3.76
C GLU A 17 -13.40 17.14 4.26
N ALA A 18 -12.36 16.39 4.58
CA ALA A 18 -11.07 16.98 4.96
C ALA A 18 -10.36 17.62 3.75
N PHE A 19 -10.56 17.09 2.55
CA PHE A 19 -9.98 17.49 1.25
C PHE A 19 -8.47 17.64 1.25
N HIS A 20 -7.81 17.13 2.28
CA HIS A 20 -6.36 17.14 2.48
C HIS A 20 -5.96 15.96 3.38
N PRO A 21 -4.76 15.39 3.20
CA PRO A 21 -4.26 14.35 4.10
C PRO A 21 -4.19 14.82 5.55
N THR A 22 -4.61 13.97 6.46
CA THR A 22 -4.58 14.23 7.90
C THR A 22 -3.35 13.61 8.55
N PRO A 23 -2.82 14.18 9.64
CA PRO A 23 -1.72 13.57 10.39
C PRO A 23 -2.06 12.16 10.85
N ALA A 24 -1.09 11.24 10.79
CA ALA A 24 -1.28 9.90 11.28
C ALA A 24 -1.51 9.90 12.79
N ALA A 25 -2.55 9.20 13.25
CA ALA A 25 -2.80 9.01 14.66
C ALA A 25 -1.62 8.27 15.32
N HIS A 26 -1.19 8.71 16.51
CA HIS A 26 -0.17 8.04 17.28
C HIS A 26 -0.61 6.65 17.74
N GLY A 27 0.31 5.72 17.86
CA GLY A 27 0.06 4.38 18.37
C GLY A 27 0.87 3.29 17.65
N ALA A 28 0.82 2.08 18.19
CA ALA A 28 1.48 0.92 17.61
C ALA A 28 0.69 0.35 16.42
N GLY A 29 1.38 -0.42 15.56
CA GLY A 29 0.79 -1.12 14.43
C GLY A 29 0.67 -0.31 13.15
N LEU A 30 0.06 -0.92 12.13
CA LEU A 30 -0.18 -0.31 10.82
C LEU A 30 -1.42 0.59 10.90
N ARG A 31 -1.28 1.82 10.42
CA ARG A 31 -2.35 2.82 10.44
C ARG A 31 -2.52 3.46 9.08
N GLN A 32 -3.72 3.97 8.78
CA GLN A 32 -4.05 4.73 7.57
C GLN A 32 -3.57 4.02 6.28
N LEU A 33 -3.85 2.72 6.18
CA LEU A 33 -3.52 1.94 4.97
C LEU A 33 -4.46 2.27 3.81
N LEU A 34 -5.65 2.81 4.11
CA LEU A 34 -6.65 3.27 3.16
C LEU A 34 -7.04 4.70 3.52
N GLY A 35 -6.99 5.61 2.57
CA GLY A 35 -7.27 7.03 2.77
C GLY A 35 -6.00 7.88 2.90
N ASP A 36 -6.18 9.17 3.11
CA ASP A 36 -5.18 10.22 3.13
C ASP A 36 -4.34 10.31 1.86
N CYS A 37 -3.41 9.37 1.65
CA CYS A 37 -2.52 9.34 0.49
C CYS A 37 -2.44 7.96 -0.14
N TRP A 38 -2.45 7.91 -1.47
CA TRP A 38 -2.01 6.74 -2.22
C TRP A 38 -0.56 6.42 -1.88
N GLN A 39 -0.26 5.15 -1.67
CA GLN A 39 1.07 4.70 -1.25
C GLN A 39 1.79 4.03 -2.42
N TRP A 40 2.93 4.59 -2.82
CA TRP A 40 3.79 4.00 -3.81
C TRP A 40 4.30 2.64 -3.35
N THR A 41 4.29 1.68 -4.28
CA THR A 41 4.91 0.37 -4.07
C THR A 41 6.13 0.19 -4.96
N ALA A 42 6.96 -0.80 -4.66
CA ALA A 42 8.07 -1.19 -5.54
C ALA A 42 7.61 -2.05 -6.74
N SER A 43 6.32 -2.27 -6.91
CA SER A 43 5.78 -3.13 -7.97
C SER A 43 5.50 -2.34 -9.24
N ALA A 44 6.03 -2.82 -10.36
CA ALA A 44 5.59 -2.35 -11.68
C ALA A 44 4.12 -2.73 -11.92
N TYR A 45 3.41 -1.90 -12.67
CA TYR A 45 2.04 -2.21 -13.08
C TYR A 45 2.06 -3.23 -14.22
N LEU A 46 1.98 -4.50 -13.87
CA LEU A 46 1.98 -5.63 -14.79
C LEU A 46 0.62 -6.33 -14.82
N PRO A 47 0.29 -7.01 -15.92
CA PRO A 47 -0.91 -7.83 -15.96
C PRO A 47 -0.82 -8.98 -14.96
N TYR A 48 -1.96 -9.45 -14.48
CA TYR A 48 -2.01 -10.68 -13.71
C TYR A 48 -1.72 -11.91 -14.57
N PRO A 49 -1.19 -13.00 -14.00
CA PRO A 49 -0.99 -14.25 -14.73
C PRO A 49 -2.27 -14.69 -15.46
N GLY A 50 -2.13 -15.08 -16.72
CA GLY A 50 -3.27 -15.48 -17.55
C GLY A 50 -4.09 -14.33 -18.16
N TYR A 51 -3.75 -13.07 -17.90
CA TYR A 51 -4.40 -11.94 -18.55
C TYR A 51 -4.21 -12.01 -20.07
N ARG A 52 -5.30 -11.83 -20.80
CA ARG A 52 -5.29 -11.66 -22.26
C ARG A 52 -5.93 -10.32 -22.59
N VAL A 53 -5.28 -9.58 -23.48
CA VAL A 53 -5.82 -8.31 -23.95
C VAL A 53 -7.13 -8.57 -24.68
N PRO A 54 -8.28 -8.04 -24.23
CA PRO A 54 -9.53 -8.13 -24.96
C PRO A 54 -9.39 -7.49 -26.35
N ALA A 55 -10.12 -7.99 -27.31
CA ALA A 55 -10.18 -7.35 -28.62
C ALA A 55 -10.91 -5.99 -28.53
N GLY A 56 -10.48 -5.04 -29.34
CA GLY A 56 -11.11 -3.72 -29.43
C GLY A 56 -10.55 -2.67 -28.47
N THR A 57 -11.19 -1.52 -28.43
CA THR A 57 -10.73 -0.29 -27.76
C THR A 57 -10.41 -0.46 -26.27
N VAL A 58 -11.18 -1.30 -25.55
CA VAL A 58 -10.93 -1.56 -24.13
C VAL A 58 -9.61 -2.28 -23.91
N GLY A 59 -9.27 -3.21 -24.80
CA GLY A 59 -7.99 -3.93 -24.72
C GLY A 59 -6.80 -3.03 -25.00
N GLU A 60 -6.90 -2.18 -26.00
CA GLU A 60 -5.88 -1.19 -26.31
C GLU A 60 -5.63 -0.23 -25.14
N TYR A 61 -6.70 0.24 -24.50
CA TYR A 61 -6.60 1.12 -23.35
C TYR A 61 -5.80 0.46 -22.19
N ASN A 62 -6.20 -0.73 -21.76
CA ASN A 62 -5.55 -1.39 -20.63
C ASN A 62 -4.11 -1.82 -20.92
N GLY A 63 -3.84 -2.42 -22.08
CA GLY A 63 -2.51 -2.90 -22.45
C GLY A 63 -1.50 -1.77 -22.63
N LYS A 64 -1.92 -0.69 -23.28
CA LYS A 64 -1.08 0.48 -23.60
C LYS A 64 -0.57 1.20 -22.37
N PHE A 65 -1.37 1.27 -21.31
CA PHE A 65 -1.04 2.02 -20.08
C PHE A 65 -0.24 1.23 -19.05
N MET A 66 0.10 -0.02 -19.29
CA MET A 66 0.89 -0.81 -18.32
C MET A 66 2.37 -0.45 -18.32
N SER A 67 2.92 -0.06 -19.48
CA SER A 67 4.35 0.24 -19.60
C SER A 67 4.75 1.49 -18.83
N GLY A 68 5.85 1.41 -18.07
CA GLY A 68 6.42 2.55 -17.33
C GLY A 68 5.59 3.02 -16.14
N GLN A 69 4.60 2.24 -15.71
CA GLN A 69 3.75 2.58 -14.57
C GLN A 69 4.15 1.80 -13.33
N MET A 70 4.02 2.44 -12.18
CA MET A 70 4.20 1.81 -10.87
C MET A 70 2.85 1.72 -10.16
N VAL A 71 2.68 0.66 -9.36
CA VAL A 71 1.45 0.46 -8.59
C VAL A 71 1.43 1.33 -7.36
N LEU A 72 0.28 1.97 -7.12
CA LEU A 72 -0.04 2.59 -5.83
C LEU A 72 -1.18 1.81 -5.17
N LYS A 73 -1.11 1.72 -3.85
CA LYS A 73 -2.10 1.03 -3.01
C LYS A 73 -2.72 2.00 -2.01
N GLY A 74 -3.85 1.59 -1.45
CA GLY A 74 -4.58 2.40 -0.49
C GLY A 74 -5.69 3.22 -1.15
N ALA A 75 -5.79 4.45 -0.77
CA ALA A 75 -6.71 5.47 -1.29
C ALA A 75 -6.18 6.83 -0.86
N SER A 76 -6.80 7.92 -1.30
CA SER A 76 -6.48 9.27 -0.83
C SER A 76 -7.70 9.96 -0.24
N CYS A 77 -7.49 11.11 0.39
CA CYS A 77 -8.57 12.00 0.87
C CYS A 77 -9.52 12.48 -0.24
N ALA A 78 -9.14 12.33 -1.51
CA ALA A 78 -9.98 12.62 -2.67
C ALA A 78 -10.65 11.37 -3.26
N THR A 79 -10.53 10.21 -2.62
CA THR A 79 -11.11 8.94 -3.11
C THR A 79 -12.44 8.68 -2.44
N PRO A 80 -13.53 8.43 -3.19
CA PRO A 80 -14.81 8.03 -2.61
C PRO A 80 -14.70 6.71 -1.84
N ARG A 81 -15.39 6.60 -0.73
CA ARG A 81 -15.43 5.39 0.12
C ARG A 81 -15.85 4.14 -0.66
N SER A 82 -16.79 4.29 -1.57
CA SER A 82 -17.25 3.21 -2.45
C SER A 82 -16.17 2.65 -3.38
N HIS A 83 -15.14 3.45 -3.64
CA HIS A 83 -14.01 3.07 -4.49
C HIS A 83 -12.81 2.53 -3.70
N ALA A 84 -12.67 2.91 -2.43
CA ALA A 84 -11.57 2.51 -1.57
C ALA A 84 -11.67 1.02 -1.20
N ARG A 85 -10.71 0.20 -1.65
CA ARG A 85 -10.62 -1.24 -1.33
C ARG A 85 -9.20 -1.75 -1.39
N PRO A 86 -8.80 -2.73 -0.56
CA PRO A 86 -7.44 -3.26 -0.50
C PRO A 86 -6.95 -3.88 -1.82
N SER A 87 -7.87 -4.43 -2.62
CA SER A 87 -7.54 -5.06 -3.91
C SER A 87 -7.28 -4.08 -5.04
N TYR A 88 -7.67 -2.81 -4.90
CA TYR A 88 -7.47 -1.82 -5.94
C TYR A 88 -5.98 -1.55 -6.20
N ARG A 89 -5.62 -1.47 -7.47
CA ARG A 89 -4.29 -1.04 -7.94
C ARG A 89 -4.46 0.26 -8.73
N ASN A 90 -4.10 1.37 -8.11
CA ASN A 90 -3.90 2.60 -8.85
C ASN A 90 -2.52 2.56 -9.52
N PHE A 91 -2.30 3.34 -10.57
CA PHE A 91 -1.03 3.31 -11.27
C PHE A 91 -0.72 4.66 -11.90
N PHE A 92 0.55 5.06 -11.81
CA PHE A 92 1.06 6.28 -12.44
C PHE A 92 2.53 6.13 -12.83
N PRO A 93 3.03 6.95 -13.76
CA PRO A 93 4.46 7.06 -13.99
C PRO A 93 5.16 7.50 -12.69
N PRO A 94 6.39 7.02 -12.40
CA PRO A 94 7.11 7.37 -11.16
C PRO A 94 7.28 8.88 -10.92
N GLY A 95 7.29 9.68 -11.96
CA GLY A 95 7.41 11.15 -11.87
C GLY A 95 6.11 11.89 -11.64
N ALA A 96 4.96 11.21 -11.54
CA ALA A 96 3.65 11.86 -11.36
C ALA A 96 3.54 12.54 -9.99
N ARG A 97 3.06 13.80 -9.97
CA ARG A 97 2.98 14.64 -8.76
C ARG A 97 1.64 15.36 -8.59
N TRP A 98 0.62 14.98 -9.33
CA TRP A 98 -0.69 15.67 -9.32
C TRP A 98 -1.72 15.07 -8.36
N GLN A 99 -1.32 14.11 -7.55
CA GLN A 99 -2.22 13.39 -6.66
C GLN A 99 -1.66 13.36 -5.24
N PHE A 100 -2.53 13.13 -4.26
CA PHE A 100 -2.13 12.87 -2.89
C PHE A 100 -1.46 11.50 -2.82
N SER A 101 -0.14 11.47 -2.76
CA SER A 101 0.65 10.24 -2.69
C SER A 101 1.78 10.35 -1.69
N GLY A 102 2.20 9.22 -1.15
CA GLY A 102 3.25 9.12 -0.16
C GLY A 102 4.02 7.82 -0.26
N ILE A 103 4.98 7.64 0.62
CA ILE A 103 5.87 6.48 0.68
C ILE A 103 5.78 5.88 2.08
N ARG A 104 5.72 4.56 2.15
CA ARG A 104 5.82 3.78 3.37
C ARG A 104 6.96 2.79 3.22
N LEU A 105 7.98 2.93 4.05
CA LEU A 105 9.12 2.03 4.04
C LEU A 105 8.76 0.70 4.71
N ALA A 106 9.31 -0.38 4.19
CA ALA A 106 9.19 -1.73 4.74
C ALA A 106 10.56 -2.40 4.77
N ARG A 107 10.73 -3.33 5.68
CA ARG A 107 11.90 -4.22 5.74
C ARG A 107 11.41 -5.63 6.05
N ASP A 108 12.20 -6.62 5.68
CA ASP A 108 11.92 -8.00 6.05
C ASP A 108 11.95 -8.15 7.58
N GLY A 109 11.00 -8.90 8.11
CA GLY A 109 11.00 -9.29 9.52
C GLY A 109 12.17 -10.24 9.79
N VAL A 110 12.79 -10.12 10.97
CA VAL A 110 13.76 -11.12 11.43
C VAL A 110 13.00 -12.44 11.61
N ALA A 111 13.47 -13.51 10.98
CA ALA A 111 12.86 -14.83 11.12
C ALA A 111 12.83 -15.22 12.61
N ARG A 112 11.70 -15.69 13.10
CA ARG A 112 11.50 -16.08 14.52
C ARG A 112 12.56 -17.10 15.02
N SER A 113 13.13 -17.90 14.12
CA SER A 113 14.22 -18.84 14.43
C SER A 113 15.50 -18.14 14.90
N ALA A 114 15.84 -16.98 14.34
CA ALA A 114 17.04 -16.24 14.75
C ALA A 114 16.91 -15.59 16.14
N LEU A 115 15.69 -15.29 16.58
CA LEU A 115 15.44 -14.76 17.93
C LEU A 115 15.49 -15.87 19.01
N ALA A 116 15.09 -17.09 18.68
CA ALA A 116 15.14 -18.24 19.60
C ALA A 116 16.58 -18.72 19.85
N GLU A 117 17.48 -18.59 18.87
CA GLU A 117 18.88 -18.96 19.02
C GLU A 117 19.69 -17.96 19.85
N GLN A 118 19.29 -16.69 19.89
CA GLN A 118 19.92 -15.68 20.75
C GLN A 118 19.51 -15.78 22.23
N GLU A 119 18.33 -16.30 22.54
CA GLU A 119 17.90 -16.54 23.93
C GLU A 119 18.52 -17.79 24.55
N VAL A 120 18.99 -18.76 23.75
CA VAL A 120 19.63 -19.99 24.22
C VAL A 120 21.12 -19.79 24.53
N LEU A 121 21.76 -18.77 23.94
CA LEU A 121 23.12 -18.36 24.28
C LEU A 121 23.06 -17.29 25.40
N GLY A 122 22.78 -17.77 26.61
CA GLY A 122 22.95 -16.97 27.82
C GLY A 122 24.39 -16.47 27.97
N PRO A 123 24.62 -15.40 28.79
CA PRO A 123 25.93 -14.77 28.90
C PRO A 123 26.97 -15.81 29.32
N ALA A 124 28.00 -15.96 28.51
CA ALA A 124 29.14 -16.80 28.84
C ALA A 124 29.71 -16.26 30.16
N SER A 125 29.66 -17.10 31.19
CA SER A 125 30.30 -16.83 32.49
C SER A 125 31.78 -16.64 32.25
N ALA A 126 32.25 -15.42 32.49
CA ALA A 126 33.66 -15.14 32.59
C ALA A 126 34.19 -15.84 33.86
N LEU A 127 35.12 -16.78 33.68
CA LEU A 127 36.06 -17.21 34.69
C LEU A 127 37.40 -16.53 34.47
#